data_6e6c8ffe0c8fe6deafaa643aa69364f6
#
_entry.id   6e6c8ffe0c8fe6deafaa643aa69364f6
#
_cell.length_a   1.000
_cell.length_b   1.000
_cell.length_c   1.000
_cell.angle_alpha   90.00
_cell.angle_beta   90.00
_cell.angle_gamma   90.00
#
_symmetry.space_group_name_H-M   'P 1'
#
loop_
_entity.id
_entity.type
_entity.pdbx_description
1 polymer ?
#
loop_
_entity_poly.entity_id
_entity_poly.type
_entity_poly.pdbx_seq_one_letter_code
_entity_poly.pdbx_strand_id
1 'polypeptide(L)'
;MSQVRTLPAITDDLLSAIVQALRDVDADLVSVVLFGSAVYAPDLARDLDLLVISHNPEEQQRYQDAALQVAQGWEVDVIVCKVGEKVRGLSGAVRAFGKVLWGDERWLWEVTKDMPVPTFDDARRAVRRAERLCQAALAAADEGERDDNWRDAYNWLFEAVRRGAMAFLNTEESRWGVLRGQLPEPFQGEFREFINALHIRFWYEGDYPRDNPEWHFQTWRDRVAQFIDALERMATQQ
;
A
#
# COMPACT_ATOMS: atom_id res chain seq x y z
N MET A 1 27.58 11.98 -9.66
CA MET A 1 26.35 12.30 -10.43
C MET A 1 25.63 10.97 -10.66
N SER A 2 24.62 10.69 -9.86
CA SER A 2 23.79 9.49 -10.03
C SER A 2 22.97 9.70 -11.30
N GLN A 3 23.10 8.81 -12.28
CA GLN A 3 22.22 8.83 -13.45
C GLN A 3 20.81 8.48 -12.96
N VAL A 4 19.89 9.42 -13.09
CA VAL A 4 18.46 9.15 -12.91
C VAL A 4 18.10 8.09 -13.95
N ARG A 5 17.85 6.87 -13.50
CA ARG A 5 17.43 5.74 -14.35
C ARG A 5 16.01 6.04 -14.80
N THR A 6 15.85 6.44 -16.05
CA THR A 6 14.51 6.63 -16.64
C THR A 6 13.95 5.23 -16.95
N LEU A 7 12.97 4.79 -16.20
CA LEU A 7 12.25 3.56 -16.47
C LEU A 7 11.38 3.72 -17.73
N PRO A 8 11.21 2.67 -18.53
CA PRO A 8 10.29 2.70 -19.68
C PRO A 8 8.84 2.85 -19.18
N ALA A 9 7.94 3.31 -20.03
CA ALA A 9 6.52 3.37 -19.70
C ALA A 9 5.96 1.96 -19.44
N ILE A 10 5.01 1.86 -18.49
CA ILE A 10 4.25 0.63 -18.25
C ILE A 10 3.26 0.48 -19.41
N THR A 11 3.55 -0.45 -20.32
CA THR A 11 2.72 -0.71 -21.51
C THR A 11 1.98 -2.03 -21.38
N ASP A 12 0.90 -2.19 -22.14
CA ASP A 12 0.16 -3.46 -22.17
C ASP A 12 1.03 -4.61 -22.73
N ASP A 13 1.97 -4.31 -23.64
CA ASP A 13 2.93 -5.28 -24.15
C ASP A 13 3.89 -5.78 -23.08
N LEU A 14 4.41 -4.89 -22.22
CA LEU A 14 5.24 -5.25 -21.07
C LEU A 14 4.48 -6.14 -20.10
N LEU A 15 3.26 -5.72 -19.71
CA LEU A 15 2.42 -6.48 -18.80
C LEU A 15 2.03 -7.86 -19.37
N SER A 16 1.76 -7.92 -20.67
CA SER A 16 1.46 -9.19 -21.37
C SER A 16 2.67 -10.12 -21.40
N ALA A 17 3.87 -9.60 -21.62
CA ALA A 17 5.10 -10.39 -21.58
C ALA A 17 5.35 -10.96 -20.18
N ILE A 18 5.14 -10.16 -19.12
CA ILE A 18 5.26 -10.61 -17.73
C ILE A 18 4.24 -11.71 -17.44
N VAL A 19 2.98 -11.52 -17.80
CA VAL A 19 1.92 -12.53 -17.62
C VAL A 19 2.30 -13.84 -18.33
N GLN A 20 2.80 -13.77 -19.56
CA GLN A 20 3.20 -14.96 -20.30
C GLN A 20 4.37 -15.68 -19.60
N ALA A 21 5.38 -14.96 -19.15
CA ALA A 21 6.50 -15.55 -18.42
C ALA A 21 6.06 -16.26 -17.13
N LEU A 22 5.12 -15.67 -16.38
CA LEU A 22 4.55 -16.30 -15.18
C LEU A 22 3.75 -17.56 -15.50
N ARG A 23 2.99 -17.56 -16.59
CA ARG A 23 2.23 -18.75 -17.07
C ARG A 23 3.14 -19.87 -17.56
N ASP A 24 4.28 -19.54 -18.10
CA ASP A 24 5.27 -20.53 -18.54
C ASP A 24 5.96 -21.22 -17.32
N VAL A 25 6.00 -20.55 -16.17
CA VAL A 25 6.47 -21.14 -14.89
C VAL A 25 5.46 -22.10 -14.31
N ASP A 26 4.17 -21.77 -14.42
CA ASP A 26 3.12 -22.48 -13.68
C ASP A 26 1.86 -22.67 -14.52
N ALA A 27 1.60 -23.93 -14.89
CA ALA A 27 0.43 -24.33 -15.67
C ALA A 27 -0.88 -24.30 -14.83
N ASP A 28 -0.78 -24.32 -13.50
CA ASP A 28 -1.91 -24.29 -12.56
C ASP A 28 -2.26 -22.86 -12.11
N LEU A 29 -1.60 -21.85 -12.70
CA LEU A 29 -1.84 -20.44 -12.44
C LEU A 29 -3.26 -20.07 -12.88
N VAL A 30 -4.01 -19.37 -12.03
CA VAL A 30 -5.41 -19.00 -12.26
C VAL A 30 -5.65 -17.50 -12.40
N SER A 31 -4.78 -16.68 -11.82
CA SER A 31 -4.87 -15.21 -11.97
C SER A 31 -3.53 -14.53 -11.70
N VAL A 32 -3.31 -13.42 -12.40
CA VAL A 32 -2.22 -12.47 -12.16
C VAL A 32 -2.83 -11.10 -11.95
N VAL A 33 -2.47 -10.46 -10.85
CA VAL A 33 -2.99 -9.14 -10.45
C VAL A 33 -1.82 -8.18 -10.27
N LEU A 34 -1.85 -7.06 -10.95
CA LEU A 34 -0.97 -5.92 -10.68
C LEU A 34 -1.61 -5.07 -9.57
N PHE A 35 -0.83 -4.65 -8.60
CA PHE A 35 -1.30 -3.76 -7.54
C PHE A 35 -0.24 -2.71 -7.20
N GLY A 36 -0.42 -1.95 -6.11
CA GLY A 36 0.54 -0.94 -5.72
C GLY A 36 0.59 0.28 -6.64
N SER A 37 1.71 0.97 -6.59
CA SER A 37 1.90 2.26 -7.25
C SER A 37 1.73 2.21 -8.76
N ALA A 38 2.12 1.13 -9.38
CA ALA A 38 1.98 0.92 -10.83
C ALA A 38 0.52 0.99 -11.33
N VAL A 39 -0.47 0.82 -10.46
CA VAL A 39 -1.90 0.90 -10.82
C VAL A 39 -2.47 2.29 -10.61
N TYR A 40 -2.20 2.92 -9.46
CA TYR A 40 -2.87 4.17 -9.08
C TYR A 40 -2.05 5.44 -9.36
N ALA A 41 -0.75 5.32 -9.63
CA ALA A 41 0.12 6.42 -10.01
C ALA A 41 1.30 5.92 -10.86
N PRO A 42 1.03 5.41 -12.07
CA PRO A 42 2.02 4.75 -12.91
C PRO A 42 3.22 5.65 -13.26
N ASP A 43 3.02 6.95 -13.36
CA ASP A 43 4.09 7.93 -13.65
C ASP A 43 5.12 8.06 -12.52
N LEU A 44 4.77 7.62 -11.33
CA LEU A 44 5.61 7.70 -10.13
C LEU A 44 6.06 6.30 -9.65
N ALA A 45 5.58 5.24 -10.28
CA ALA A 45 5.93 3.88 -9.90
C ALA A 45 7.45 3.63 -10.06
N ARG A 46 8.01 2.87 -9.12
CA ARG A 46 9.43 2.46 -9.13
C ARG A 46 9.58 0.96 -9.37
N ASP A 47 8.53 0.22 -9.10
CA ASP A 47 8.44 -1.23 -9.14
C ASP A 47 7.07 -1.68 -9.66
N LEU A 48 6.97 -2.96 -9.94
CA LEU A 48 5.74 -3.64 -10.35
C LEU A 48 5.40 -4.68 -9.29
N ASP A 49 4.38 -4.40 -8.48
CA ASP A 49 3.87 -5.34 -7.48
C ASP A 49 2.89 -6.32 -8.14
N LEU A 50 3.18 -7.61 -8.10
CA LEU A 50 2.36 -8.65 -8.69
C LEU A 50 1.86 -9.64 -7.64
N LEU A 51 0.59 -9.99 -7.72
CA LEU A 51 0.03 -11.12 -6.99
C LEU A 51 -0.27 -12.23 -8.00
N VAL A 52 0.37 -13.37 -7.80
CA VAL A 52 0.15 -14.63 -8.53
C VAL A 52 -0.76 -15.52 -7.69
N ILE A 53 -1.86 -15.99 -8.29
CA ILE A 53 -2.79 -16.93 -7.64
C ILE A 53 -2.77 -18.23 -8.42
N SER A 54 -2.50 -19.36 -7.73
CA SER A 54 -2.38 -20.68 -8.34
C SER A 54 -3.02 -21.77 -7.49
N HIS A 55 -3.44 -22.87 -8.12
CA HIS A 55 -3.87 -24.07 -7.43
C HIS A 55 -2.71 -24.81 -6.75
N ASN A 56 -1.58 -24.92 -7.42
CA ASN A 56 -0.36 -25.56 -6.93
C ASN A 56 0.85 -24.68 -7.22
N PRO A 57 1.04 -23.60 -6.47
CA PRO A 57 2.08 -22.63 -6.77
C PRO A 57 3.48 -23.25 -6.65
N GLU A 58 4.34 -22.84 -7.55
CA GLU A 58 5.79 -23.06 -7.48
C GLU A 58 6.43 -22.17 -6.40
N GLU A 59 7.74 -22.32 -6.20
CA GLU A 59 8.48 -21.43 -5.29
C GLU A 59 8.43 -19.98 -5.79
N GLN A 60 8.19 -19.04 -4.89
CA GLN A 60 8.06 -17.60 -5.20
C GLN A 60 9.23 -17.08 -6.05
N GLN A 61 10.45 -17.54 -5.78
CA GLN A 61 11.66 -17.12 -6.50
C GLN A 61 11.57 -17.42 -8.01
N ARG A 62 10.93 -18.51 -8.41
CA ARG A 62 10.78 -18.87 -9.84
C ARG A 62 9.92 -17.86 -10.59
N TYR A 63 8.83 -17.40 -9.97
CA TYR A 63 7.99 -16.33 -10.55
C TYR A 63 8.74 -15.00 -10.60
N GLN A 64 9.47 -14.69 -9.52
CA GLN A 64 10.27 -13.48 -9.42
C GLN A 64 11.30 -13.42 -10.55
N ASP A 65 12.07 -14.49 -10.75
CA ASP A 65 13.11 -14.58 -11.78
C ASP A 65 12.51 -14.50 -13.19
N ALA A 66 11.40 -15.18 -13.45
CA ALA A 66 10.72 -15.14 -14.74
C ALA A 66 10.18 -13.76 -15.09
N ALA A 67 9.56 -13.08 -14.13
CA ALA A 67 9.05 -11.73 -14.31
C ALA A 67 10.20 -10.74 -14.58
N LEU A 68 11.29 -10.80 -13.81
CA LEU A 68 12.45 -9.93 -13.96
C LEU A 68 13.14 -10.07 -15.33
N GLN A 69 13.16 -11.27 -15.92
CA GLN A 69 13.78 -11.50 -17.24
C GLN A 69 13.13 -10.69 -18.34
N VAL A 70 11.84 -10.38 -18.24
CA VAL A 70 11.06 -9.68 -19.27
C VAL A 70 10.66 -8.27 -18.86
N ALA A 71 10.97 -7.84 -17.63
CA ALA A 71 10.52 -6.58 -17.03
C ALA A 71 11.16 -5.31 -17.62
N GLN A 72 12.05 -5.43 -18.60
CA GLN A 72 12.66 -4.29 -19.32
C GLN A 72 13.35 -3.25 -18.39
N GLY A 73 13.87 -3.72 -17.26
CA GLY A 73 14.56 -2.86 -16.28
C GLY A 73 13.70 -2.38 -15.12
N TRP A 74 12.43 -2.73 -15.07
CA TRP A 74 11.61 -2.57 -13.87
C TRP A 74 12.07 -3.53 -12.76
N GLU A 75 12.03 -3.08 -11.53
CA GLU A 75 12.00 -3.96 -10.38
C GLU A 75 10.61 -4.61 -10.30
N VAL A 76 10.55 -5.86 -9.92
CA VAL A 76 9.29 -6.61 -9.83
C VAL A 76 9.25 -7.32 -8.49
N ASP A 77 8.18 -7.14 -7.74
CA ASP A 77 7.91 -7.90 -6.52
C ASP A 77 6.73 -8.84 -6.76
N VAL A 78 6.99 -10.14 -6.56
CA VAL A 78 5.96 -11.17 -6.75
C VAL A 78 5.52 -11.75 -5.42
N ILE A 79 4.24 -11.64 -5.12
CA ILE A 79 3.58 -12.35 -4.02
C ILE A 79 2.83 -13.54 -4.59
N VAL A 80 3.00 -14.70 -3.97
CA VAL A 80 2.33 -15.93 -4.39
C VAL A 80 1.27 -16.31 -3.37
N CYS A 81 0.07 -16.62 -3.86
CA CYS A 81 -1.07 -17.06 -3.05
C CYS A 81 -1.66 -18.34 -3.62
N LYS A 82 -1.81 -19.35 -2.78
CA LYS A 82 -2.49 -20.57 -3.17
C LYS A 82 -4.01 -20.38 -3.14
N VAL A 83 -4.72 -20.96 -4.12
CA VAL A 83 -6.18 -21.00 -4.11
C VAL A 83 -6.68 -21.60 -2.79
N GLY A 84 -7.60 -20.91 -2.13
CA GLY A 84 -8.11 -21.26 -0.80
C GLY A 84 -7.35 -20.61 0.37
N GLU A 85 -6.20 -20.02 0.13
CA GLU A 85 -5.50 -19.21 1.11
C GLU A 85 -5.88 -17.73 1.00
N LYS A 86 -5.47 -16.93 1.98
CA LYS A 86 -5.70 -15.48 2.03
C LYS A 86 -4.39 -14.72 1.92
N VAL A 87 -4.40 -13.65 1.15
CA VAL A 87 -3.27 -12.71 1.13
C VAL A 87 -3.20 -12.00 2.47
N ARG A 88 -2.11 -12.24 3.22
CA ARG A 88 -1.91 -11.64 4.54
C ARG A 88 -1.17 -10.31 4.44
N GLY A 89 -1.64 -9.33 5.19
CA GLY A 89 -0.95 -8.04 5.36
C GLY A 89 -1.15 -7.02 4.23
N LEU A 90 -1.36 -7.47 3.00
CA LEU A 90 -1.53 -6.63 1.81
C LEU A 90 -2.93 -6.69 1.19
N SER A 91 -3.81 -7.51 1.74
CA SER A 91 -5.16 -7.74 1.19
C SER A 91 -5.92 -6.44 0.93
N GLY A 92 -5.77 -5.43 1.78
CA GLY A 92 -6.39 -4.11 1.60
C GLY A 92 -5.88 -3.36 0.37
N ALA A 93 -4.57 -3.32 0.17
CA ALA A 93 -3.97 -2.66 -0.99
C ALA A 93 -4.31 -3.39 -2.28
N VAL A 94 -4.22 -4.73 -2.27
CA VAL A 94 -4.56 -5.58 -3.41
C VAL A 94 -6.03 -5.45 -3.78
N ARG A 95 -6.94 -5.45 -2.81
CA ARG A 95 -8.39 -5.29 -3.07
C ARG A 95 -8.76 -3.90 -3.56
N ALA A 96 -8.08 -2.85 -3.05
CA ALA A 96 -8.37 -1.46 -3.41
C ALA A 96 -7.85 -1.08 -4.80
N PHE A 97 -6.70 -1.59 -5.17
CA PHE A 97 -5.93 -1.16 -6.35
C PHE A 97 -5.47 -2.34 -7.22
N GLY A 98 -6.04 -3.53 -7.02
CA GLY A 98 -5.69 -4.68 -7.86
C GLY A 98 -6.30 -4.55 -9.25
N LYS A 99 -5.46 -4.55 -10.28
CA LYS A 99 -5.85 -4.69 -11.69
C LYS A 99 -5.55 -6.12 -12.12
N VAL A 100 -6.58 -6.90 -12.41
CA VAL A 100 -6.40 -8.25 -12.96
C VAL A 100 -5.80 -8.11 -14.37
N LEU A 101 -4.60 -8.63 -14.55
CA LEU A 101 -3.91 -8.66 -15.84
C LEU A 101 -4.29 -9.91 -16.64
N TRP A 102 -4.54 -11.01 -15.94
CA TRP A 102 -4.92 -12.27 -16.54
C TRP A 102 -5.72 -13.13 -15.55
N GLY A 103 -6.66 -13.93 -16.09
CA GLY A 103 -7.49 -14.82 -15.30
C GLY A 103 -8.84 -14.19 -14.91
N ASP A 104 -9.51 -14.82 -13.94
CA ASP A 104 -10.85 -14.43 -13.49
C ASP A 104 -10.75 -13.55 -12.24
N GLU A 105 -11.42 -12.40 -12.26
CA GLU A 105 -11.47 -11.43 -11.15
C GLU A 105 -12.00 -12.04 -9.85
N ARG A 106 -12.82 -13.08 -9.93
CA ARG A 106 -13.30 -13.81 -8.75
C ARG A 106 -12.18 -14.27 -7.82
N TRP A 107 -11.00 -14.60 -8.37
CA TRP A 107 -9.87 -15.07 -7.57
C TRP A 107 -9.28 -13.96 -6.70
N LEU A 108 -9.26 -12.73 -7.21
CA LEU A 108 -8.89 -11.57 -6.41
C LEU A 108 -9.82 -11.42 -5.21
N TRP A 109 -11.14 -11.56 -5.41
CA TRP A 109 -12.12 -11.52 -4.33
C TRP A 109 -11.94 -12.67 -3.34
N GLU A 110 -11.75 -13.91 -3.83
CA GLU A 110 -11.57 -15.09 -3.00
C GLU A 110 -10.37 -14.99 -2.05
N VAL A 111 -9.22 -14.49 -2.52
CA VAL A 111 -8.01 -14.39 -1.70
C VAL A 111 -7.98 -13.15 -0.80
N THR A 112 -8.86 -12.16 -1.04
CA THR A 112 -8.97 -10.93 -0.25
C THR A 112 -10.26 -10.82 0.56
N LYS A 113 -11.21 -11.75 0.43
CA LYS A 113 -12.45 -11.75 1.23
C LYS A 113 -12.18 -12.02 2.71
N ASP A 114 -13.16 -11.66 3.54
CA ASP A 114 -13.11 -11.84 4.99
C ASP A 114 -11.91 -11.13 5.64
N MET A 115 -11.54 -9.99 5.10
CA MET A 115 -10.62 -9.11 5.81
C MET A 115 -11.29 -8.65 7.09
N PRO A 116 -10.66 -8.81 8.25
CA PRO A 116 -11.24 -8.29 9.48
C PRO A 116 -11.37 -6.77 9.34
N VAL A 117 -12.55 -6.25 9.67
CA VAL A 117 -12.73 -4.80 9.82
C VAL A 117 -11.70 -4.31 10.84
N PRO A 118 -10.87 -3.33 10.52
CA PRO A 118 -9.92 -2.79 11.47
C PRO A 118 -10.64 -2.23 12.70
N THR A 119 -9.99 -2.32 13.84
CA THR A 119 -10.42 -1.69 15.08
C THR A 119 -9.66 -0.39 15.32
N PHE A 120 -10.14 0.44 16.24
CA PHE A 120 -9.39 1.62 16.69
C PHE A 120 -8.02 1.23 17.31
N ASP A 121 -7.90 0.05 17.90
CA ASP A 121 -6.61 -0.47 18.36
C ASP A 121 -5.65 -0.81 17.20
N ASP A 122 -6.18 -1.24 16.06
CA ASP A 122 -5.38 -1.43 14.84
C ASP A 122 -4.86 -0.10 14.32
N ALA A 123 -5.68 0.94 14.35
CA ALA A 123 -5.26 2.30 14.01
C ALA A 123 -4.15 2.79 14.94
N ARG A 124 -4.29 2.61 16.24
CA ARG A 124 -3.25 2.97 17.23
C ARG A 124 -1.98 2.13 17.07
N ARG A 125 -2.08 0.86 16.67
CA ARG A 125 -0.89 0.04 16.32
C ARG A 125 -0.13 0.61 15.13
N ALA A 126 -0.84 1.15 14.15
CA ALA A 126 -0.22 1.82 13.00
C ALA A 126 0.52 3.09 13.42
N VAL A 127 -0.04 3.90 14.33
CA VAL A 127 0.66 5.06 14.94
C VAL A 127 1.96 4.61 15.61
N ARG A 128 1.92 3.58 16.45
CA ARG A 128 3.13 3.05 17.10
C ARG A 128 4.16 2.53 16.10
N ARG A 129 3.75 2.03 14.94
CA ARG A 129 4.68 1.65 13.87
C ARG A 129 5.34 2.87 13.25
N ALA A 130 4.56 3.93 12.97
CA ALA A 130 5.10 5.20 12.50
C ALA A 130 6.14 5.79 13.46
N GLU A 131 5.88 5.74 14.76
CA GLU A 131 6.82 6.19 15.79
C GLU A 131 8.14 5.42 15.77
N ARG A 132 8.10 4.08 15.58
CA ARG A 132 9.32 3.28 15.45
C ARG A 132 10.13 3.65 14.21
N LEU A 133 9.48 3.92 13.08
CA LEU A 133 10.14 4.36 11.86
C LEU A 133 10.75 5.77 11.99
N CYS A 134 10.06 6.67 12.69
CA CYS A 134 10.62 7.97 13.06
C CYS A 134 11.92 7.80 13.87
N GLN A 135 11.94 6.93 14.86
CA GLN A 135 13.16 6.64 15.63
C GLN A 135 14.26 5.99 14.77
N ALA A 136 13.88 5.10 13.85
CA ALA A 136 14.84 4.52 12.90
C ALA A 136 15.44 5.60 11.98
N ALA A 137 14.63 6.53 11.47
CA ALA A 137 15.09 7.65 10.65
C ALA A 137 16.09 8.54 11.40
N LEU A 138 15.82 8.84 12.68
CA LEU A 138 16.72 9.63 13.53
C LEU A 138 18.05 8.91 13.81
N ALA A 139 18.04 7.58 13.87
CA ALA A 139 19.22 6.76 14.15
C ALA A 139 20.01 6.39 12.88
N ALA A 140 19.41 6.51 11.70
CA ALA A 140 20.02 6.09 10.44
C ALA A 140 21.26 6.92 10.09
N ALA A 141 22.37 6.24 9.81
CA ALA A 141 23.63 6.86 9.40
C ALA A 141 23.63 7.16 7.88
N ASP A 142 23.01 6.30 7.10
CA ASP A 142 22.86 6.47 5.64
C ASP A 142 21.71 7.43 5.32
N GLU A 143 21.93 8.33 4.35
CA GLU A 143 20.93 9.33 3.98
C GLU A 143 19.72 8.73 3.26
N GLY A 144 19.94 7.72 2.42
CA GLY A 144 18.87 7.00 1.72
C GLY A 144 17.97 6.25 2.70
N GLU A 145 18.58 5.48 3.61
CA GLU A 145 17.85 4.78 4.67
C GLU A 145 17.05 5.76 5.55
N ARG A 146 17.64 6.92 5.84
CA ARG A 146 16.96 7.96 6.61
C ARG A 146 15.76 8.53 5.88
N ASP A 147 15.89 8.82 4.58
CA ASP A 147 14.80 9.32 3.74
C ASP A 147 13.66 8.31 3.65
N ASP A 148 13.98 7.04 3.39
CA ASP A 148 13.00 5.95 3.30
C ASP A 148 12.24 5.78 4.63
N ASN A 149 12.94 5.77 5.76
CA ASN A 149 12.32 5.66 7.07
C ASN A 149 11.39 6.85 7.39
N TRP A 150 11.76 8.09 7.02
CA TRP A 150 10.88 9.25 7.19
C TRP A 150 9.63 9.14 6.34
N ARG A 151 9.77 8.79 5.08
CA ARG A 151 8.64 8.62 4.16
C ARG A 151 7.68 7.54 4.68
N ASP A 152 8.21 6.41 5.05
CA ASP A 152 7.43 5.31 5.61
C ASP A 152 6.77 5.69 6.93
N ALA A 153 7.42 6.46 7.80
CA ALA A 153 6.82 6.95 9.04
C ALA A 153 5.55 7.78 8.75
N TYR A 154 5.60 8.69 7.79
CA TYR A 154 4.43 9.48 7.38
C TYR A 154 3.34 8.62 6.72
N ASN A 155 3.71 7.65 5.89
CA ASN A 155 2.73 6.73 5.31
C ASN A 155 2.02 5.89 6.37
N TRP A 156 2.74 5.45 7.42
CA TRP A 156 2.11 4.72 8.50
C TRP A 156 1.19 5.58 9.37
N LEU A 157 1.41 6.88 9.46
CA LEU A 157 0.42 7.81 10.02
C LEU A 157 -0.84 7.88 9.16
N PHE A 158 -0.70 7.93 7.83
CA PHE A 158 -1.86 7.85 6.93
C PHE A 158 -2.60 6.51 7.05
N GLU A 159 -1.88 5.40 7.15
CA GLU A 159 -2.47 4.07 7.39
C GLU A 159 -3.25 4.02 8.70
N ALA A 160 -2.81 4.72 9.74
CA ALA A 160 -3.54 4.84 10.98
C ALA A 160 -4.88 5.59 10.81
N VAL A 161 -4.85 6.71 10.10
CA VAL A 161 -6.06 7.49 9.74
C VAL A 161 -7.04 6.63 8.96
N ARG A 162 -6.57 5.91 7.93
CA ARG A 162 -7.38 5.03 7.10
C ARG A 162 -8.05 3.93 7.93
N ARG A 163 -7.29 3.26 8.81
CA ARG A 163 -7.83 2.22 9.70
C ARG A 163 -8.83 2.79 10.70
N GLY A 164 -8.60 3.98 11.23
CA GLY A 164 -9.54 4.67 12.10
C GLY A 164 -10.87 4.97 11.40
N ALA A 165 -10.82 5.42 10.15
CA ALA A 165 -12.00 5.64 9.32
C ALA A 165 -12.75 4.32 9.01
N MET A 166 -12.02 3.25 8.67
CA MET A 166 -12.60 1.92 8.47
C MET A 166 -13.28 1.39 9.73
N ALA A 167 -12.64 1.56 10.89
CA ALA A 167 -13.21 1.16 12.19
C ALA A 167 -14.51 1.92 12.49
N PHE A 168 -14.51 3.23 12.30
CA PHE A 168 -15.68 4.09 12.51
C PHE A 168 -16.85 3.69 11.63
N LEU A 169 -16.60 3.45 10.33
CA LEU A 169 -17.60 3.07 9.35
C LEU A 169 -17.97 1.58 9.42
N ASN A 170 -17.30 0.81 10.26
CA ASN A 170 -17.44 -0.65 10.37
C ASN A 170 -17.38 -1.33 8.99
N THR A 171 -16.35 -1.03 8.20
CA THR A 171 -16.26 -1.45 6.80
C THR A 171 -14.90 -2.08 6.46
N GLU A 172 -14.91 -3.04 5.55
CA GLU A 172 -13.71 -3.58 4.89
C GLU A 172 -13.22 -2.70 3.73
N GLU A 173 -14.00 -1.69 3.35
CA GLU A 173 -13.63 -0.77 2.28
C GLU A 173 -12.33 -0.04 2.64
N SER A 174 -11.33 -0.17 1.78
CA SER A 174 -9.99 0.39 2.02
C SER A 174 -9.63 1.54 1.06
N ARG A 175 -10.47 1.79 0.03
CA ARG A 175 -10.26 2.89 -0.92
C ARG A 175 -10.52 4.22 -0.22
N TRP A 176 -9.45 4.96 0.01
CA TRP A 176 -9.50 6.20 0.78
C TRP A 176 -10.45 7.26 0.19
N GLY A 177 -10.63 7.31 -1.14
CA GLY A 177 -11.62 8.20 -1.77
C GLY A 177 -13.07 7.86 -1.40
N VAL A 178 -13.38 6.54 -1.30
CA VAL A 178 -14.70 6.06 -0.88
C VAL A 178 -14.91 6.29 0.60
N LEU A 179 -13.94 5.92 1.44
CA LEU A 179 -13.99 6.15 2.90
C LEU A 179 -14.26 7.62 3.21
N ARG A 180 -13.51 8.53 2.55
CA ARG A 180 -13.71 9.96 2.73
C ARG A 180 -15.16 10.39 2.49
N GLY A 181 -15.77 9.91 1.39
CA GLY A 181 -17.15 10.27 1.03
C GLY A 181 -18.20 9.76 2.03
N GLN A 182 -17.86 8.78 2.85
CA GLN A 182 -18.77 8.19 3.86
C GLN A 182 -18.58 8.79 5.26
N LEU A 183 -17.46 9.47 5.52
CA LEU A 183 -17.24 10.14 6.80
C LEU A 183 -18.15 11.35 6.94
N PRO A 184 -18.63 11.69 8.15
CA PRO A 184 -19.33 12.94 8.41
C PRO A 184 -18.36 14.14 8.44
N GLU A 185 -18.87 15.35 8.20
CA GLU A 185 -18.09 16.56 8.49
C GLU A 185 -17.86 16.71 10.01
N PRO A 186 -16.72 17.23 10.47
CA PRO A 186 -15.61 17.78 9.67
C PRO A 186 -14.57 16.72 9.20
N PHE A 187 -14.76 15.45 9.51
CA PHE A 187 -13.80 14.39 9.25
C PHE A 187 -13.49 14.19 7.76
N GLN A 188 -14.43 14.49 6.86
CA GLN A 188 -14.16 14.44 5.41
C GLN A 188 -13.03 15.40 5.01
N GLY A 189 -13.08 16.62 5.55
CA GLY A 189 -12.07 17.64 5.31
C GLY A 189 -10.70 17.26 5.86
N GLU A 190 -10.66 16.81 7.11
CA GLU A 190 -9.42 16.36 7.76
C GLU A 190 -8.80 15.14 7.08
N PHE A 191 -9.63 14.16 6.72
CA PHE A 191 -9.16 12.96 6.03
C PHE A 191 -8.51 13.32 4.68
N ARG A 192 -9.09 14.28 3.94
CA ARG A 192 -8.50 14.79 2.69
C ARG A 192 -7.14 15.45 2.93
N GLU A 193 -6.96 16.18 4.02
CA GLU A 193 -5.66 16.76 4.36
C GLU A 193 -4.62 15.67 4.63
N PHE A 194 -4.98 14.62 5.36
CA PHE A 194 -4.08 13.49 5.62
C PHE A 194 -3.69 12.76 4.33
N ILE A 195 -4.62 12.54 3.40
CA ILE A 195 -4.29 11.98 2.08
C ILE A 195 -3.25 12.86 1.38
N ASN A 196 -3.54 14.14 1.25
CA ASN A 196 -2.71 15.05 0.46
C ASN A 196 -1.33 15.27 1.09
N ALA A 197 -1.27 15.41 2.41
CA ALA A 197 0.00 15.67 3.09
C ALA A 197 0.81 14.39 3.33
N LEU A 198 0.24 13.41 4.04
CA LEU A 198 1.01 12.26 4.54
C LEU A 198 1.26 11.22 3.44
N HIS A 199 0.26 10.93 2.63
CA HIS A 199 0.36 9.88 1.61
C HIS A 199 0.91 10.41 0.29
N ILE A 200 0.36 11.52 -0.24
CA ILE A 200 0.80 12.04 -1.54
C ILE A 200 2.11 12.81 -1.38
N ARG A 201 2.07 13.95 -0.68
CA ARG A 201 3.21 14.86 -0.65
C ARG A 201 4.42 14.29 0.07
N PHE A 202 4.24 13.73 1.28
CA PHE A 202 5.38 13.32 2.10
C PHE A 202 5.91 11.93 1.73
N TRP A 203 5.04 10.95 1.56
CA TRP A 203 5.49 9.60 1.21
C TRP A 203 5.78 9.46 -0.28
N TYR A 204 4.85 9.86 -1.12
CA TYR A 204 4.91 9.63 -2.56
C TYR A 204 5.93 10.53 -3.25
N GLU A 205 5.79 11.85 -3.07
CA GLU A 205 6.66 12.86 -3.67
C GLU A 205 7.96 13.03 -2.88
N GLY A 206 8.04 12.57 -1.62
CA GLY A 206 9.20 12.76 -0.74
C GLY A 206 9.41 14.21 -0.30
N ASP A 207 8.38 15.06 -0.48
CA ASP A 207 8.42 16.48 -0.09
C ASP A 207 7.90 16.67 1.34
N TYR A 208 8.54 15.97 2.30
CA TYR A 208 8.29 16.17 3.72
C TYR A 208 9.20 17.24 4.31
N PRO A 209 8.81 17.92 5.42
CA PRO A 209 9.63 18.94 6.07
C PRO A 209 10.96 18.37 6.56
N ARG A 210 12.08 18.92 6.07
CA ARG A 210 13.43 18.48 6.41
C ARG A 210 14.08 19.35 7.49
N ASP A 211 13.53 20.53 7.73
CA ASP A 211 13.87 21.40 8.84
C ASP A 211 13.14 20.91 10.10
N ASN A 212 13.87 20.48 11.10
CA ASN A 212 13.29 19.94 12.34
C ASN A 212 12.26 18.80 12.11
N PRO A 213 12.64 17.74 11.38
CA PRO A 213 11.69 16.70 10.91
C PRO A 213 10.99 15.97 12.05
N GLU A 214 11.65 15.80 13.20
CA GLU A 214 11.05 15.18 14.38
C GLU A 214 9.86 15.99 14.91
N TRP A 215 10.01 17.31 15.02
CA TRP A 215 8.92 18.18 15.48
C TRP A 215 7.72 18.14 14.53
N HIS A 216 7.97 18.15 13.22
CA HIS A 216 6.91 18.04 12.21
C HIS A 216 6.20 16.69 12.30
N PHE A 217 6.97 15.60 12.44
CA PHE A 217 6.39 14.27 12.61
C PHE A 217 5.50 14.21 13.87
N GLN A 218 5.97 14.71 15.03
CA GLN A 218 5.19 14.72 16.27
C GLN A 218 3.89 15.52 16.10
N THR A 219 3.94 16.66 15.41
CA THR A 219 2.76 17.46 15.10
C THR A 219 1.72 16.68 14.31
N TRP A 220 2.13 15.97 13.25
CA TRP A 220 1.24 15.14 12.46
C TRP A 220 0.74 13.92 13.24
N ARG A 221 1.60 13.29 14.01
CA ARG A 221 1.24 12.17 14.88
C ARG A 221 0.14 12.56 15.87
N ASP A 222 0.25 13.72 16.50
CA ASP A 222 -0.75 14.22 17.45
C ASP A 222 -2.09 14.51 16.77
N ARG A 223 -2.06 15.10 15.58
CA ARG A 223 -3.29 15.31 14.80
C ARG A 223 -3.95 13.98 14.42
N VAL A 224 -3.19 12.99 13.98
CA VAL A 224 -3.70 11.65 13.67
C VAL A 224 -4.31 10.98 14.91
N ALA A 225 -3.65 11.06 16.06
CA ALA A 225 -4.18 10.51 17.31
C ALA A 225 -5.51 11.19 17.70
N GLN A 226 -5.59 12.52 17.60
CA GLN A 226 -6.81 13.28 17.88
C GLN A 226 -7.96 12.90 16.93
N PHE A 227 -7.68 12.72 15.65
CA PHE A 227 -8.65 12.26 14.66
C PHE A 227 -9.22 10.88 15.01
N ILE A 228 -8.35 9.91 15.34
CA ILE A 228 -8.75 8.56 15.72
C ILE A 228 -9.61 8.59 16.99
N ASP A 229 -9.19 9.33 18.01
CA ASP A 229 -9.92 9.43 19.26
C ASP A 229 -11.28 10.15 19.11
N ALA A 230 -11.37 11.12 18.21
CA ALA A 230 -12.62 11.79 17.89
C ALA A 230 -13.62 10.87 17.18
N LEU A 231 -13.16 10.07 16.21
CA LEU A 231 -13.98 9.06 15.54
C LEU A 231 -14.47 7.99 16.52
N GLU A 232 -13.61 7.51 17.42
CA GLU A 232 -13.99 6.50 18.40
C GLU A 232 -15.03 7.02 19.40
N ARG A 233 -14.85 8.27 19.90
CA ARG A 233 -15.87 8.90 20.74
C ARG A 233 -17.22 9.03 20.05
N MET A 234 -17.22 9.38 18.77
CA MET A 234 -18.46 9.48 17.99
C MET A 234 -19.11 8.11 17.77
N ALA A 235 -18.31 7.06 17.49
CA ALA A 235 -18.82 5.71 17.32
C ALA A 235 -19.47 5.14 18.60
N THR A 236 -18.94 5.51 19.78
CA THR A 236 -19.50 5.07 21.08
C THR A 236 -20.76 5.83 21.51
N GLN A 237 -21.13 6.90 20.81
CA GLN A 237 -22.33 7.70 21.11
C GLN A 237 -23.50 7.36 20.16
N GLN A 238 -23.28 6.51 19.14
CA GLN A 238 -24.29 6.00 18.24
C GLN A 238 -24.86 4.68 18.74
#